data_e9d8f28821deeede58538bc0fc19ff7d
#
_entry.id   e9d8f28821deeede58538bc0fc19ff7d
#
_cell.length_a   1.000
_cell.length_b   1.000
_cell.length_c   1.000
_cell.angle_alpha   90.00
_cell.angle_beta   90.00
_cell.angle_gamma   90.00
#
_symmetry.space_group_name_H-M   'P 1'
#
loop_
_entity.id
_entity.type
_entity.pdbx_description
1 polymer ?
#
loop_
_entity_poly.entity_id
_entity_poly.type
_entity_poly.pdbx_seq_one_letter_code
_entity_poly.pdbx_strand_id
1 'polypeptide(L)'
;ARLAGASLSDLEAKLRDRGVTGVLVSQVAPGSRAAGYGLAAGDLITTVNQRDIEDLAALEAVLGARPGQVLLTLVRGRRGFYLLLD
;
A
#
# COMPACT_ATOMS: atom_id res chain seq x y z
N ALA A 1 -13.34 5.21 -0.61
CA ALA A 1 -11.93 4.87 -0.79
C ALA A 1 -11.67 3.40 -0.46
N ARG A 2 -10.90 2.74 -1.32
CA ARG A 2 -10.60 1.31 -1.17
C ARG A 2 -9.83 0.98 0.10
N LEU A 3 -8.99 1.90 0.56
CA LEU A 3 -8.16 1.72 1.74
C LEU A 3 -8.68 2.54 2.93
N ALA A 4 -9.99 2.71 3.03
CA ALA A 4 -10.60 3.44 4.14
C ALA A 4 -10.19 2.81 5.47
N GLY A 5 -9.74 3.63 6.40
CA GLY A 5 -9.25 3.21 7.71
C GLY A 5 -7.76 2.96 7.78
N ALA A 6 -7.06 2.94 6.64
CA ALA A 6 -5.60 2.84 6.63
C ALA A 6 -4.98 4.23 6.56
N SER A 7 -3.93 4.44 7.33
CA SER A 7 -3.09 5.63 7.25
C SER A 7 -1.84 5.27 6.45
N LEU A 8 -1.63 5.99 5.36
CA LEU A 8 -0.53 5.74 4.45
C LEU A 8 0.45 6.90 4.49
N SER A 9 1.73 6.60 4.32
CA SER A 9 2.76 7.64 4.30
C SER A 9 3.88 7.26 3.34
N ASP A 10 4.63 8.28 2.90
CA ASP A 10 5.85 8.05 2.15
C ASP A 10 6.91 7.44 3.06
N LEU A 11 7.85 6.73 2.46
CA LEU A 11 9.00 6.21 3.19
C LEU A 11 9.89 7.35 3.66
N GLU A 12 10.60 7.10 4.76
CA GLU A 12 11.61 8.02 5.24
C GLU A 12 12.70 8.23 4.19
N ALA A 13 13.31 9.42 4.18
CA ALA A 13 14.36 9.77 3.23
C ALA A 13 15.51 8.77 3.26
N LYS A 14 15.88 8.25 4.43
CA LYS A 14 16.96 7.25 4.55
C LYS A 14 16.70 6.00 3.72
N LEU A 15 15.46 5.52 3.74
CA LEU A 15 15.10 4.32 2.99
C LEU A 15 15.04 4.62 1.49
N ARG A 16 14.53 5.79 1.12
CA ARG A 16 14.47 6.21 -0.28
C ARG A 16 15.87 6.37 -0.86
N ASP A 17 16.79 6.90 -0.07
CA ASP A 17 18.20 7.06 -0.49
C ASP A 17 18.89 5.72 -0.71
N ARG A 18 18.40 4.65 -0.08
CA ARG A 18 18.90 3.30 -0.26
C ARG A 18 18.26 2.57 -1.42
N GLY A 19 17.40 3.25 -2.18
CA GLY A 19 16.69 2.66 -3.30
C GLY A 19 15.43 1.89 -2.92
N VAL A 20 14.99 1.97 -1.66
CA VAL A 20 13.73 1.37 -1.24
C VAL A 20 12.59 2.28 -1.70
N THR A 21 11.63 1.72 -2.41
CA THR A 21 10.46 2.45 -2.89
C THR A 21 9.19 1.82 -2.37
N GLY A 22 8.10 2.60 -2.35
CA GLY A 22 6.80 2.10 -1.93
C GLY A 22 6.10 3.04 -0.98
N VAL A 23 4.98 2.58 -0.45
CA VAL A 23 4.14 3.33 0.48
C VAL A 23 3.97 2.54 1.76
N LEU A 24 4.26 3.19 2.89
CA LEU A 24 4.16 2.57 4.19
C LEU A 24 2.72 2.67 4.72
N VAL A 25 2.19 1.54 5.19
CA VAL A 25 0.95 1.51 5.95
C VAL A 25 1.30 1.74 7.41
N SER A 26 1.04 2.93 7.92
CA SER A 26 1.44 3.30 9.29
C SER A 26 0.43 2.84 10.33
N GLN A 27 -0.86 2.84 10.00
CA GLN A 27 -1.92 2.38 10.89
C GLN A 27 -3.07 1.81 10.08
N VAL A 28 -3.80 0.86 10.69
CA VAL A 28 -5.04 0.34 10.13
C VAL A 28 -6.07 0.29 11.26
N ALA A 29 -7.17 1.03 11.11
CA ALA A 29 -8.21 1.04 12.11
C ALA A 29 -8.91 -0.32 12.20
N PRO A 30 -9.12 -0.87 13.41
CA PRO A 30 -9.85 -2.13 13.57
C PRO A 30 -11.25 -2.03 12.98
N GLY A 31 -11.69 -3.09 12.32
CA GLY A 31 -13.02 -3.12 11.73
C GLY A 31 -13.20 -2.28 10.48
N SER A 32 -12.16 -1.62 10.00
CA SER A 32 -12.21 -0.82 8.79
C SER A 32 -12.21 -1.68 7.54
N ARG A 33 -12.51 -1.06 6.40
CA ARG A 33 -12.44 -1.72 5.10
C ARG A 33 -11.04 -2.23 4.81
N ALA A 34 -10.02 -1.42 5.10
CA ALA A 34 -8.63 -1.82 4.92
C ALA A 34 -8.28 -3.04 5.79
N ALA A 35 -8.72 -3.06 7.05
CA ALA A 35 -8.51 -4.21 7.92
C ALA A 35 -9.20 -5.47 7.38
N GLY A 36 -10.38 -5.30 6.80
CA GLY A 36 -11.13 -6.40 6.19
C GLY A 36 -10.42 -7.03 5.01
N TYR A 37 -9.59 -6.29 4.29
CA TYR A 37 -8.76 -6.82 3.22
C TYR A 37 -7.50 -7.52 3.71
N GLY A 38 -7.15 -7.37 4.98
CA GLY A 38 -5.95 -7.98 5.54
C GLY A 38 -4.75 -7.05 5.66
N LEU A 39 -4.92 -5.75 5.44
CA LEU A 39 -3.85 -4.79 5.68
C LEU A 39 -3.53 -4.70 7.16
N ALA A 40 -2.27 -4.48 7.47
CA ALA A 40 -1.79 -4.28 8.84
C ALA A 40 -0.76 -3.18 8.89
N ALA A 41 -0.63 -2.56 10.06
CA ALA A 41 0.40 -1.55 10.27
C ALA A 41 1.80 -2.16 10.04
N GLY A 42 2.65 -1.44 9.37
CA GLY A 42 3.99 -1.91 9.02
C GLY A 42 4.10 -2.54 7.64
N ASP A 43 3.00 -2.75 6.95
CA ASP A 43 3.04 -3.26 5.58
C ASP A 43 3.61 -2.20 4.64
N LEU A 44 4.35 -2.65 3.63
CA LEU A 44 4.88 -1.79 2.58
C LEU A 44 4.23 -2.16 1.26
N ILE A 45 3.53 -1.21 0.66
CA ILE A 45 2.93 -1.40 -0.67
C ILE A 45 4.00 -1.08 -1.71
N THR A 46 4.39 -2.08 -2.48
CA THR A 46 5.48 -1.93 -3.45
C THR A 46 5.01 -1.81 -4.89
N THR A 47 3.93 -2.51 -5.24
CA THR A 47 3.37 -2.43 -6.60
C THR A 47 1.85 -2.40 -6.55
N VAL A 48 1.27 -1.86 -7.63
CA VAL A 48 -0.17 -1.91 -7.87
C VAL A 48 -0.36 -2.40 -9.30
N ASN A 49 -1.10 -3.49 -9.44
CA ASN A 49 -1.31 -4.14 -10.74
C ASN A 49 0.03 -4.44 -11.43
N GLN A 50 1.02 -4.87 -10.65
CA GLN A 50 2.37 -5.23 -11.10
C GLN A 50 3.21 -4.04 -11.58
N ARG A 51 2.77 -2.82 -11.31
CA ARG A 51 3.56 -1.61 -11.59
C ARG A 51 4.17 -1.07 -10.30
N ASP A 52 5.43 -0.72 -10.36
CA ASP A 52 6.12 -0.16 -9.19
C ASP A 52 5.50 1.15 -8.76
N ILE A 53 5.30 1.30 -7.46
CA ILE A 53 4.78 2.50 -6.83
C ILE A 53 5.89 3.10 -5.98
N GLU A 54 6.36 4.28 -6.36
CA GLU A 54 7.49 4.91 -5.68
C GLU A 54 7.09 5.70 -4.45
N ASP A 55 5.89 6.30 -4.46
CA ASP A 55 5.45 7.18 -3.40
C ASP A 55 3.92 7.18 -3.25
N LEU A 56 3.45 7.87 -2.23
CA LEU A 56 2.03 7.97 -1.93
C LEU A 56 1.24 8.64 -3.06
N ALA A 57 1.79 9.68 -3.68
CA ALA A 57 1.11 10.36 -4.77
C ALA A 57 0.86 9.44 -5.96
N ALA A 58 1.85 8.59 -6.29
CA ALA A 58 1.70 7.62 -7.36
C ALA A 58 0.61 6.58 -7.03
N LEU A 59 0.58 6.11 -5.77
CA LEU A 59 -0.45 5.17 -5.33
C LEU A 59 -1.84 5.78 -5.42
N GLU A 60 -2.02 6.99 -4.93
CA GLU A 60 -3.31 7.67 -4.97
C GLU A 60 -3.79 7.89 -6.41
N ALA A 61 -2.88 8.27 -7.30
CA ALA A 61 -3.19 8.48 -8.71
C ALA A 61 -3.70 7.20 -9.36
N VAL A 62 -3.03 6.07 -9.11
CA VAL A 62 -3.44 4.78 -9.68
C VAL A 62 -4.78 4.32 -9.11
N LEU A 63 -4.96 4.41 -7.79
CA LEU A 63 -6.21 4.00 -7.14
C LEU A 63 -7.39 4.86 -7.59
N GLY A 64 -7.17 6.14 -7.78
CA GLY A 64 -8.23 7.06 -8.23
C GLY A 64 -8.60 6.89 -9.70
N ALA A 65 -7.66 6.45 -10.53
CA ALA A 65 -7.87 6.32 -11.97
C ALA A 65 -8.49 4.99 -12.40
N ARG A 66 -8.49 3.99 -11.52
CA ARG A 66 -8.95 2.65 -11.89
C ARG A 66 -10.22 2.25 -11.17
N PRO A 67 -11.35 2.13 -11.87
CA PRO A 67 -12.52 1.45 -11.32
C PRO A 67 -12.28 -0.07 -11.36
N GLY A 68 -12.86 -0.79 -10.43
CA GLY A 68 -12.77 -2.24 -10.38
C GLY A 68 -11.62 -2.74 -9.50
N GLN A 69 -11.24 -3.98 -9.71
CA GLN A 69 -10.27 -4.65 -8.83
C GLN A 69 -8.85 -4.14 -9.04
N VAL A 70 -8.12 -4.06 -7.93
CA VAL A 70 -6.72 -3.63 -7.91
C VAL A 70 -5.92 -4.66 -7.14
N LEU A 71 -4.80 -5.11 -7.70
CA LEU A 71 -3.90 -6.05 -7.06
C LEU A 71 -2.73 -5.29 -6.47
N LEU A 72 -2.58 -5.38 -5.15
CA LEU A 72 -1.45 -4.79 -4.44
C LEU A 72 -0.41 -5.87 -4.13
N THR A 73 0.85 -5.50 -4.21
CA THR A 73 1.93 -6.32 -3.65
C THR A 73 2.40 -5.65 -2.37
N LEU A 74 2.37 -6.39 -1.28
CA LEU A 74 2.77 -5.92 0.04
C LEU A 74 4.00 -6.68 0.50
N VAL A 75 4.86 -6.00 1.24
CA VAL A 75 5.97 -6.63 1.96
C VAL A 75 5.72 -6.46 3.46
N ARG A 76 5.70 -7.58 4.16
CA ARG A 76 5.52 -7.62 5.62
C ARG A 76 6.70 -8.36 6.22
N GLY A 77 7.61 -7.62 6.85
CA GLY A 77 8.86 -8.20 7.29
C GLY A 77 9.67 -8.68 6.08
N ARG A 78 9.89 -9.99 5.98
CA ARG A 78 10.62 -10.61 4.86
C ARG A 78 9.72 -11.35 3.89
N ARG A 79 8.40 -11.22 4.04
CA ARG A 79 7.44 -11.92 3.20
C ARG A 79 6.70 -10.98 2.28
N GLY A 80 6.50 -11.43 1.05
CA GLY A 80 5.65 -10.73 0.09
C GLY A 80 4.25 -11.32 0.09
N PHE A 81 3.25 -10.46 -0.02
CA PHE A 81 1.85 -10.86 -0.11
C PHE A 81 1.18 -10.15 -1.27
N TYR A 82 0.20 -10.81 -1.86
CA TYR A 82 -0.69 -10.18 -2.83
C TYR A 82 -2.03 -9.91 -2.15
N LEU A 83 -2.59 -8.75 -2.42
CA LEU A 83 -3.88 -8.36 -1.87
C LEU A 83 -4.76 -7.82 -2.99
N LEU A 84 -5.91 -8.45 -3.17
CA LEU A 84 -6.86 -8.03 -4.20
C LEU A 84 -7.93 -7.15 -3.55
N LEU A 85 -8.04 -5.92 -4.03
CA LEU A 85 -9.06 -4.97 -3.58
C LEU A 85 -10.18 -4.90 -4.61
N ASP A 86 -11.40 -4.88 -4.13
CA ASP A 86 -12.58 -4.68 -4.97
C ASP A 86 -12.84 -3.21 -5.28
#